data_456da3c9c07d83a8de6432e42d37b5f7
#
_entry.id   456da3c9c07d83a8de6432e42d37b5f7
#
_cell.length_a   1.000
_cell.length_b   1.000
_cell.length_c   1.000
_cell.angle_alpha   90.00
_cell.angle_beta   90.00
_cell.angle_gamma   90.00
#
_symmetry.space_group_name_H-M   'P 1'
#
loop_
_entity.id
_entity.type
_entity.pdbx_description
1 polymer ?
#
loop_
_entity_poly.entity_id
_entity_poly.type
_entity_poly.pdbx_seq_one_letter_code
_entity_poly.pdbx_strand_id
1 'polypeptide(L)'
;MALVALLTISLNGMAQNWLQMMSRVEEHTIKSEVLGAERNYTVYLPAGYDIDKEKTYPVLYLLHGMDGTNKDWFDRGHVKDVMDQLTASGEADAMIIVSPDAGGSVREGKWNGYFDMRGWNYEEFFFTEFLPTIEKEYRIKADKQHRAIAGLSMGGGGCTSYAQRHADMFGACYAMSAFLHMGAEGVDAQKVAQGDKTALLFDAAHRLSCVDYVKNADEARKQELRTVKWFVDCGDDDFLFDGNIDFYQAMRRAQIPCQLRVRDGGHTWEYWHSALYTALPFVSRQFGK
;
A
#
# COMPACT_ATOMS: atom_id res chain seq x y z
N MET A 1 23.93 46.87 18.34
CA MET A 1 24.24 45.63 17.59
C MET A 1 23.85 44.34 18.34
N ALA A 2 23.82 44.23 19.64
CA ALA A 2 23.45 43.03 20.38
C ALA A 2 21.94 42.65 20.29
N LEU A 3 21.03 43.62 20.19
CA LEU A 3 19.57 43.36 20.13
C LEU A 3 19.12 42.73 18.82
N VAL A 4 19.74 43.06 17.68
CA VAL A 4 19.43 42.48 16.34
C VAL A 4 19.91 41.04 16.26
N ALA A 5 21.05 40.70 16.88
CA ALA A 5 21.56 39.32 16.90
C ALA A 5 20.69 38.37 17.73
N LEU A 6 20.15 38.85 18.88
CA LEU A 6 19.23 38.05 19.71
C LEU A 6 17.87 37.78 19.03
N LEU A 7 17.31 38.74 18.27
CA LEU A 7 16.08 38.56 17.52
C LEU A 7 16.25 37.54 16.34
N THR A 8 17.38 37.59 15.64
CA THR A 8 17.65 36.65 14.53
C THR A 8 17.87 35.21 15.00
N ILE A 9 18.51 35.03 16.19
CA ILE A 9 18.69 33.68 16.78
C ILE A 9 17.34 33.14 17.27
N SER A 10 16.46 33.95 17.86
CA SER A 10 15.14 33.52 18.31
C SER A 10 14.20 33.18 17.15
N LEU A 11 14.24 33.95 16.07
CA LEU A 11 13.43 33.66 14.86
C LEU A 11 13.89 32.41 14.12
N ASN A 12 15.20 32.17 14.02
CA ASN A 12 15.73 30.93 13.45
C ASN A 12 15.40 29.71 14.32
N GLY A 13 15.48 29.82 15.64
CA GLY A 13 15.07 28.75 16.57
C GLY A 13 13.57 28.43 16.49
N MET A 14 12.73 29.45 16.39
CA MET A 14 11.29 29.27 16.19
C MET A 14 10.99 28.63 14.83
N ALA A 15 11.63 29.05 13.74
CA ALA A 15 11.43 28.48 12.42
C ALA A 15 11.88 27.01 12.36
N GLN A 16 13.00 26.66 12.99
CA GLN A 16 13.44 25.26 13.09
C GLN A 16 12.47 24.40 13.90
N ASN A 17 11.93 24.91 15.01
CA ASN A 17 10.89 24.20 15.77
C ASN A 17 9.60 23.99 14.96
N TRP A 18 9.17 24.96 14.19
CA TRP A 18 7.99 24.82 13.34
C TRP A 18 8.16 23.73 12.29
N LEU A 19 9.30 23.66 11.61
CA LEU A 19 9.59 22.61 10.61
C LEU A 19 9.59 21.20 11.25
N GLN A 20 10.08 21.06 12.47
CA GLN A 20 10.06 19.79 13.20
C GLN A 20 8.64 19.37 13.66
N MET A 21 7.72 20.33 13.78
CA MET A 21 6.33 20.07 14.15
C MET A 21 5.46 19.62 12.97
N MET A 22 5.88 19.89 11.73
CA MET A 22 5.10 19.55 10.53
C MET A 22 5.36 18.09 10.09
N SER A 23 4.36 17.51 9.46
CA SER A 23 4.54 16.28 8.69
C SER A 23 5.40 16.55 7.46
N ARG A 24 6.10 15.53 6.98
CA ARG A 24 6.91 15.65 5.77
C ARG A 24 6.90 14.39 4.92
N VAL A 25 7.30 14.56 3.68
CA VAL A 25 7.47 13.48 2.71
C VAL A 25 8.94 13.41 2.31
N GLU A 26 9.49 12.22 2.30
CA GLU A 26 10.88 11.94 1.92
C GLU A 26 10.90 10.91 0.80
N GLU A 27 11.82 11.07 -0.15
CA GLU A 27 12.08 10.10 -1.22
C GLU A 27 13.44 9.47 -1.00
N HIS A 28 13.49 8.16 -1.12
CA HIS A 28 14.70 7.37 -0.93
C HIS A 28 14.83 6.27 -1.98
N THR A 29 15.99 5.65 -2.01
CA THR A 29 16.31 4.52 -2.89
C THR A 29 16.89 3.40 -2.05
N ILE A 30 16.42 2.19 -2.29
CA ILE A 30 16.98 0.95 -1.73
C ILE A 30 17.60 0.13 -2.86
N LYS A 31 18.81 -0.37 -2.62
CA LYS A 31 19.44 -1.33 -3.50
C LYS A 31 18.95 -2.73 -3.15
N SER A 32 18.45 -3.45 -4.15
CA SER A 32 17.96 -4.81 -3.99
C SER A 32 18.92 -5.81 -4.63
N GLU A 33 19.35 -6.79 -3.87
CA GLU A 33 20.10 -7.93 -4.37
C GLU A 33 19.14 -8.94 -5.05
N VAL A 34 17.94 -9.12 -4.51
CA VAL A 34 16.88 -9.99 -5.07
C VAL A 34 16.49 -9.55 -6.49
N LEU A 35 16.29 -8.26 -6.69
CA LEU A 35 15.89 -7.71 -8.00
C LEU A 35 17.10 -7.38 -8.90
N GLY A 36 18.30 -7.31 -8.36
CA GLY A 36 19.49 -6.84 -9.06
C GLY A 36 19.36 -5.38 -9.54
N ALA A 37 18.60 -4.56 -8.83
CA ALA A 37 18.26 -3.20 -9.22
C ALA A 37 18.01 -2.29 -8.01
N GLU A 38 18.09 -0.98 -8.22
CA GLU A 38 17.64 -0.01 -7.24
C GLU A 38 16.14 0.23 -7.36
N ARG A 39 15.45 0.38 -6.23
CA ARG A 39 14.02 0.72 -6.15
C ARG A 39 13.82 1.96 -5.31
N ASN A 40 13.00 2.87 -5.83
CA ASN A 40 12.63 4.08 -5.11
C ASN A 40 11.47 3.77 -4.14
N TYR A 41 11.36 4.58 -3.10
CA TYR A 41 10.21 4.60 -2.22
C TYR A 41 9.99 5.99 -1.66
N THR A 42 8.77 6.29 -1.29
CA THR A 42 8.38 7.56 -0.67
C THR A 42 7.81 7.27 0.71
N VAL A 43 8.20 8.07 1.69
CA VAL A 43 7.76 7.94 3.08
C VAL A 43 7.11 9.24 3.54
N TYR A 44 5.90 9.13 4.09
CA TYR A 44 5.29 10.18 4.88
C TYR A 44 5.60 9.95 6.35
N LEU A 45 6.13 10.98 7.00
CA LEU A 45 6.40 11.03 8.42
C LEU A 45 5.43 12.02 9.10
N PRO A 46 4.69 11.58 10.13
CA PRO A 46 3.64 12.40 10.72
C PRO A 46 4.20 13.62 11.49
N ALA A 47 3.33 14.59 11.71
CA ALA A 47 3.62 15.77 12.50
C ALA A 47 4.19 15.38 13.87
N GLY A 48 5.25 16.07 14.31
CA GLY A 48 5.94 15.79 15.58
C GLY A 48 6.88 14.57 15.55
N TYR A 49 7.08 13.92 14.40
CA TYR A 49 8.00 12.79 14.28
C TYR A 49 9.40 13.14 14.78
N ASP A 50 9.92 14.35 14.53
CA ASP A 50 11.27 14.75 14.94
C ASP A 50 11.37 15.29 16.38
N ILE A 51 10.24 15.52 17.04
CA ILE A 51 10.20 16.06 18.40
C ILE A 51 10.36 14.95 19.42
N ASP A 52 9.50 13.94 19.37
CA ASP A 52 9.53 12.81 20.30
C ASP A 52 10.28 11.64 19.67
N LYS A 53 11.55 11.51 20.00
CA LYS A 53 12.45 10.49 19.44
C LYS A 53 12.18 9.07 19.98
N GLU A 54 11.46 8.95 21.08
CA GLU A 54 11.09 7.67 21.70
C GLU A 54 9.75 7.13 21.16
N LYS A 55 8.94 8.00 20.58
CA LYS A 55 7.64 7.60 20.04
C LYS A 55 7.81 6.71 18.81
N THR A 56 7.12 5.57 18.84
CA THR A 56 6.98 4.66 17.70
C THR A 56 5.58 4.77 17.09
N TYR A 57 5.45 4.44 15.81
CA TYR A 57 4.24 4.65 15.03
C TYR A 57 3.80 3.36 14.34
N PRO A 58 2.50 3.14 14.13
CA PRO A 58 2.03 2.14 13.19
C PRO A 58 2.43 2.53 11.77
N VAL A 59 2.41 1.55 10.86
CA VAL A 59 2.79 1.75 9.46
C VAL A 59 1.71 1.26 8.50
N LEU A 60 1.47 2.04 7.45
CA LEU A 60 0.70 1.67 6.28
C LEU A 60 1.62 1.57 5.06
N TYR A 61 1.74 0.37 4.47
CA TYR A 61 2.32 0.19 3.14
C TYR A 61 1.24 0.46 2.10
N LEU A 62 1.49 1.41 1.18
CA LEU A 62 0.49 1.93 0.24
C LEU A 62 0.97 1.74 -1.20
N LEU A 63 0.38 0.78 -1.91
CA LEU A 63 0.82 0.29 -3.20
C LEU A 63 0.13 1.02 -4.36
N HIS A 64 0.90 1.48 -5.35
CA HIS A 64 0.40 2.18 -6.54
C HIS A 64 -0.13 1.20 -7.62
N GLY A 65 -0.80 1.73 -8.64
CA GLY A 65 -1.31 0.97 -9.79
C GLY A 65 -0.25 0.69 -10.86
N MET A 66 -0.64 -0.05 -11.90
CA MET A 66 0.20 -0.34 -13.06
C MET A 66 0.65 0.96 -13.74
N ASP A 67 1.88 0.97 -14.23
CA ASP A 67 2.57 2.16 -14.80
C ASP A 67 2.74 3.34 -13.83
N GLY A 68 2.36 3.17 -12.56
CA GLY A 68 2.57 4.17 -11.51
C GLY A 68 3.96 4.11 -10.89
N THR A 69 4.17 4.98 -9.89
CA THR A 69 5.44 5.13 -9.17
C THR A 69 5.19 5.29 -7.65
N ASN A 70 6.26 5.24 -6.87
CA ASN A 70 6.24 5.55 -5.44
C ASN A 70 5.63 6.93 -5.09
N LYS A 71 5.58 7.86 -6.05
CA LYS A 71 5.10 9.23 -5.84
C LYS A 71 3.59 9.39 -6.03
N ASP A 72 2.95 8.53 -6.80
CA ASP A 72 1.59 8.75 -7.29
C ASP A 72 0.56 8.99 -6.17
N TRP A 73 0.69 8.30 -5.04
CA TRP A 73 -0.17 8.53 -3.89
C TRP A 73 0.00 9.92 -3.28
N PHE A 74 1.18 10.51 -3.42
CA PHE A 74 1.50 11.85 -2.91
C PHE A 74 1.11 12.93 -3.92
N ASP A 75 1.50 12.77 -5.19
CA ASP A 75 1.32 13.77 -6.24
C ASP A 75 -0.12 13.82 -6.78
N ARG A 76 -0.78 12.67 -6.87
CA ARG A 76 -2.13 12.53 -7.45
C ARG A 76 -3.19 12.17 -6.40
N GLY A 77 -2.83 11.33 -5.44
CA GLY A 77 -3.69 10.93 -4.33
C GLY A 77 -3.74 11.96 -3.21
N HIS A 78 -2.77 12.87 -3.11
CA HIS A 78 -2.64 13.87 -2.04
C HIS A 78 -2.71 13.26 -0.63
N VAL A 79 -2.15 12.05 -0.47
CA VAL A 79 -2.27 11.27 0.77
C VAL A 79 -1.71 11.99 1.99
N LYS A 80 -0.66 12.83 1.80
CA LYS A 80 -0.12 13.65 2.88
C LYS A 80 -1.19 14.60 3.43
N ASP A 81 -1.84 15.36 2.57
CA ASP A 81 -2.80 16.38 2.98
C ASP A 81 -4.04 15.74 3.64
N VAL A 82 -4.50 14.61 3.09
CA VAL A 82 -5.60 13.83 3.67
C VAL A 82 -5.21 13.29 5.06
N MET A 83 -4.00 12.73 5.20
CA MET A 83 -3.53 12.19 6.49
C MET A 83 -3.38 13.29 7.53
N ASP A 84 -2.82 14.44 7.16
CA ASP A 84 -2.68 15.59 8.05
C ASP A 84 -4.06 16.10 8.53
N GLN A 85 -5.03 16.21 7.61
CA GLN A 85 -6.39 16.61 7.94
C GLN A 85 -7.06 15.62 8.90
N LEU A 86 -7.00 14.32 8.60
CA LEU A 86 -7.64 13.28 9.42
C LEU A 86 -7.00 13.16 10.81
N THR A 87 -5.69 13.39 10.91
CA THR A 87 -4.99 13.42 12.20
C THR A 87 -5.39 14.66 12.99
N ALA A 88 -5.48 15.83 12.35
CA ALA A 88 -5.89 17.07 13.02
C ALA A 88 -7.35 17.04 13.49
N SER A 89 -8.25 16.36 12.76
CA SER A 89 -9.66 16.18 13.15
C SER A 89 -9.86 15.06 14.17
N GLY A 90 -8.84 14.21 14.42
CA GLY A 90 -8.95 13.05 15.32
C GLY A 90 -9.67 11.85 14.70
N GLU A 91 -9.87 11.84 13.37
CA GLU A 91 -10.49 10.72 12.65
C GLU A 91 -9.51 9.57 12.38
N ALA A 92 -8.20 9.86 12.39
CA ALA A 92 -7.13 8.87 12.29
C ALA A 92 -5.99 9.21 13.25
N ASP A 93 -5.37 8.17 13.83
CA ASP A 93 -4.15 8.30 14.62
C ASP A 93 -2.94 8.50 13.68
N ALA A 94 -1.92 9.20 14.17
CA ALA A 94 -0.69 9.42 13.42
C ALA A 94 -0.02 8.08 13.06
N MET A 95 0.33 7.90 11.79
CA MET A 95 1.01 6.71 11.26
C MET A 95 2.09 7.10 10.26
N ILE A 96 3.03 6.23 10.02
CA ILE A 96 3.98 6.32 8.91
C ILE A 96 3.31 5.69 7.68
N ILE A 97 3.42 6.34 6.51
CA ILE A 97 2.93 5.77 5.24
C ILE A 97 4.12 5.58 4.32
N VAL A 98 4.26 4.37 3.77
CA VAL A 98 5.37 4.01 2.89
C VAL A 98 4.83 3.52 1.55
N SER A 99 5.23 4.18 0.46
CA SER A 99 4.86 3.79 -0.90
C SER A 99 6.10 3.33 -1.67
N PRO A 100 6.24 2.00 -1.90
CA PRO A 100 7.33 1.46 -2.72
C PRO A 100 7.02 1.60 -4.21
N ASP A 101 8.08 1.63 -5.03
CA ASP A 101 8.02 1.57 -6.48
C ASP A 101 8.05 0.11 -6.98
N ALA A 102 6.99 -0.34 -7.65
CA ALA A 102 6.87 -1.70 -8.19
C ALA A 102 7.55 -1.90 -9.55
N GLY A 103 8.28 -0.92 -10.04
CA GLY A 103 9.00 -0.97 -11.32
C GLY A 103 8.68 0.21 -12.23
N GLY A 104 9.08 0.11 -13.49
CA GLY A 104 8.86 1.15 -14.49
C GLY A 104 7.62 0.91 -15.34
N SER A 105 7.49 1.65 -16.46
CA SER A 105 6.35 1.49 -17.37
C SER A 105 6.41 0.17 -18.14
N VAL A 106 5.34 -0.62 -18.08
CA VAL A 106 5.19 -1.84 -18.90
C VAL A 106 5.12 -1.50 -20.40
N ARG A 107 4.61 -0.31 -20.75
CA ARG A 107 4.57 0.18 -22.14
C ARG A 107 5.97 0.41 -22.71
N GLU A 108 6.94 0.68 -21.87
CA GLU A 108 8.37 0.80 -22.22
C GLU A 108 9.11 -0.55 -22.08
N GLY A 109 8.40 -1.65 -21.87
CA GLY A 109 8.99 -2.97 -21.68
C GLY A 109 9.77 -3.10 -20.38
N LYS A 110 9.48 -2.29 -19.36
CA LYS A 110 10.08 -2.39 -18.02
C LYS A 110 9.28 -3.35 -17.15
N TRP A 111 9.91 -3.89 -16.11
CA TRP A 111 9.20 -4.62 -15.08
C TRP A 111 8.27 -3.69 -14.30
N ASN A 112 7.08 -4.19 -13.97
CA ASN A 112 6.14 -3.53 -13.08
C ASN A 112 5.20 -4.57 -12.48
N GLY A 113 5.15 -4.67 -11.17
CA GLY A 113 4.28 -5.61 -10.49
C GLY A 113 4.78 -6.01 -9.11
N TYR A 114 3.84 -6.45 -8.28
CA TYR A 114 4.08 -6.82 -6.89
C TYR A 114 4.23 -8.34 -6.69
N PHE A 115 4.05 -9.14 -7.73
CA PHE A 115 4.14 -10.60 -7.67
C PHE A 115 5.54 -11.11 -8.02
N ASP A 116 5.87 -12.31 -7.58
CA ASP A 116 7.04 -13.01 -8.07
C ASP A 116 6.76 -13.55 -9.48
N MET A 117 7.53 -13.00 -10.40
CA MET A 117 7.48 -13.34 -11.83
C MET A 117 8.86 -13.81 -12.27
N ARG A 118 8.92 -14.58 -13.35
CA ARG A 118 10.20 -15.03 -13.93
C ARG A 118 11.10 -13.83 -14.29
N GLY A 119 12.14 -13.60 -13.50
CA GLY A 119 13.07 -12.47 -13.63
C GLY A 119 12.68 -11.20 -12.88
N TRP A 120 11.65 -11.28 -12.04
CA TRP A 120 11.23 -10.18 -11.17
C TRP A 120 10.57 -10.71 -9.90
N ASN A 121 11.36 -11.00 -8.87
CA ASN A 121 10.91 -11.60 -7.61
C ASN A 121 10.53 -10.49 -6.61
N TYR A 122 9.46 -9.73 -6.94
CA TYR A 122 9.14 -8.54 -6.17
C TYR A 122 8.55 -8.84 -4.79
N GLU A 123 7.77 -9.90 -4.64
CA GLU A 123 7.26 -10.33 -3.33
C GLU A 123 8.41 -10.74 -2.41
N GLU A 124 9.38 -11.52 -2.92
CA GLU A 124 10.59 -11.88 -2.18
C GLU A 124 11.37 -10.62 -1.75
N PHE A 125 11.61 -9.67 -2.66
CA PHE A 125 12.24 -8.38 -2.34
C PHE A 125 11.47 -7.64 -1.24
N PHE A 126 10.13 -7.55 -1.37
CA PHE A 126 9.31 -6.81 -0.42
C PHE A 126 9.44 -7.34 1.01
N PHE A 127 9.40 -8.66 1.18
CA PHE A 127 9.40 -9.28 2.51
C PHE A 127 10.81 -9.53 3.07
N THR A 128 11.81 -9.75 2.23
CA THR A 128 13.16 -10.10 2.71
C THR A 128 14.12 -8.92 2.77
N GLU A 129 13.90 -7.89 1.97
CA GLU A 129 14.78 -6.71 1.91
C GLU A 129 14.06 -5.42 2.28
N PHE A 130 12.95 -5.09 1.61
CA PHE A 130 12.30 -3.79 1.73
C PHE A 130 11.68 -3.58 3.11
N LEU A 131 10.72 -4.40 3.50
CA LEU A 131 9.99 -4.28 4.77
C LEU A 131 10.94 -4.28 5.99
N PRO A 132 11.91 -5.21 6.12
CA PRO A 132 12.84 -5.19 7.23
C PRO A 132 13.74 -3.93 7.26
N THR A 133 14.13 -3.41 6.09
CA THR A 133 14.92 -2.18 6.00
C THR A 133 14.11 -0.98 6.49
N ILE A 134 12.87 -0.83 6.01
CA ILE A 134 11.96 0.24 6.42
C ILE A 134 11.70 0.20 7.94
N GLU A 135 11.41 -0.97 8.48
CA GLU A 135 11.10 -1.11 9.91
C GLU A 135 12.32 -0.91 10.82
N LYS A 136 13.52 -1.06 10.29
CA LYS A 136 14.77 -0.74 10.99
C LYS A 136 15.11 0.75 10.91
N GLU A 137 14.82 1.40 9.79
CA GLU A 137 15.20 2.77 9.50
C GLU A 137 14.29 3.78 10.20
N TYR A 138 13.00 3.46 10.29
CA TYR A 138 12.00 4.35 10.87
C TYR A 138 11.48 3.81 12.21
N ARG A 139 10.99 4.70 13.07
CA ARG A 139 10.40 4.33 14.37
C ARG A 139 9.02 3.69 14.23
N ILE A 140 9.00 2.49 13.70
CA ILE A 140 7.81 1.70 13.43
C ILE A 140 7.58 0.69 14.56
N LYS A 141 6.31 0.50 14.94
CA LYS A 141 5.88 -0.67 15.72
C LYS A 141 5.79 -1.87 14.79
N ALA A 142 6.88 -2.65 14.77
CA ALA A 142 7.08 -3.74 13.80
C ALA A 142 6.34 -5.04 14.19
N ASP A 143 5.03 -4.94 14.41
CA ASP A 143 4.18 -6.10 14.70
C ASP A 143 2.91 -6.09 13.82
N LYS A 144 2.22 -7.24 13.77
CA LYS A 144 1.02 -7.41 12.97
C LYS A 144 -0.08 -6.39 13.27
N GLN A 145 -0.30 -6.06 14.54
CA GLN A 145 -1.39 -5.18 14.96
C GLN A 145 -1.16 -3.71 14.59
N HIS A 146 0.09 -3.36 14.29
CA HIS A 146 0.49 -2.01 13.90
C HIS A 146 0.96 -1.91 12.44
N ARG A 147 0.78 -3.00 11.67
CA ARG A 147 1.12 -3.03 10.24
C ARG A 147 -0.11 -3.26 9.39
N ALA A 148 -0.35 -2.34 8.46
CA ALA A 148 -1.42 -2.44 7.48
C ALA A 148 -0.88 -2.30 6.06
N ILE A 149 -1.66 -2.77 5.10
CA ILE A 149 -1.34 -2.65 3.69
C ILE A 149 -2.59 -2.21 2.92
N ALA A 150 -2.41 -1.33 1.94
CA ALA A 150 -3.46 -0.88 1.05
C ALA A 150 -2.93 -0.65 -0.35
N GLY A 151 -3.81 -0.54 -1.34
CA GLY A 151 -3.39 -0.23 -2.69
C GLY A 151 -4.55 -0.09 -3.64
N LEU A 152 -4.25 0.47 -4.83
CA LEU A 152 -5.20 0.63 -5.91
C LEU A 152 -4.84 -0.25 -7.11
N SER A 153 -5.85 -0.72 -7.86
CA SER A 153 -5.66 -1.42 -9.13
C SER A 153 -4.69 -2.62 -9.00
N MET A 154 -3.58 -2.63 -9.72
CA MET A 154 -2.50 -3.62 -9.57
C MET A 154 -1.98 -3.67 -8.11
N GLY A 155 -1.81 -2.51 -7.45
CA GLY A 155 -1.44 -2.44 -6.04
C GLY A 155 -2.52 -2.94 -5.10
N GLY A 156 -3.81 -2.83 -5.50
CA GLY A 156 -4.94 -3.44 -4.80
C GLY A 156 -4.87 -4.98 -4.84
N GLY A 157 -4.51 -5.54 -5.98
CA GLY A 157 -4.20 -6.98 -6.11
C GLY A 157 -2.99 -7.39 -5.29
N GLY A 158 -1.90 -6.61 -5.37
CA GLY A 158 -0.67 -6.85 -4.61
C GLY A 158 -0.90 -6.84 -3.10
N CYS A 159 -1.54 -5.80 -2.56
CA CYS A 159 -1.81 -5.71 -1.12
C CYS A 159 -2.72 -6.85 -0.63
N THR A 160 -3.72 -7.22 -1.43
CA THR A 160 -4.62 -8.35 -1.10
C THR A 160 -3.86 -9.67 -1.10
N SER A 161 -3.06 -9.95 -2.14
CA SER A 161 -2.23 -11.17 -2.23
C SER A 161 -1.25 -11.28 -1.06
N TYR A 162 -0.57 -10.17 -0.71
CA TYR A 162 0.36 -10.14 0.42
C TYR A 162 -0.35 -10.40 1.75
N ALA A 163 -1.47 -9.73 2.00
CA ALA A 163 -2.22 -9.94 3.23
C ALA A 163 -2.85 -11.35 3.31
N GLN A 164 -3.12 -12.02 2.18
CA GLN A 164 -3.58 -13.41 2.15
C GLN A 164 -2.45 -14.39 2.44
N ARG A 165 -1.29 -14.20 1.84
CA ARG A 165 -0.16 -15.15 1.89
C ARG A 165 0.69 -14.97 3.14
N HIS A 166 0.67 -13.77 3.74
CA HIS A 166 1.36 -13.37 4.95
C HIS A 166 0.37 -12.81 5.98
N ALA A 167 -0.72 -13.56 6.23
CA ALA A 167 -1.79 -13.14 7.12
C ALA A 167 -1.33 -12.96 8.59
N ASP A 168 -0.18 -13.52 8.96
CA ASP A 168 0.51 -13.32 10.23
C ASP A 168 1.21 -11.96 10.35
N MET A 169 1.43 -11.26 9.23
CA MET A 169 2.20 -10.01 9.19
C MET A 169 1.33 -8.75 9.20
N PHE A 170 0.08 -8.79 8.71
CA PHE A 170 -0.78 -7.62 8.55
C PHE A 170 -2.06 -7.69 9.39
N GLY A 171 -2.37 -6.62 10.12
CA GLY A 171 -3.62 -6.48 10.86
C GLY A 171 -4.80 -6.03 9.99
N ALA A 172 -4.54 -5.29 8.91
CA ALA A 172 -5.56 -4.77 7.99
C ALA A 172 -5.09 -4.71 6.55
N CYS A 173 -6.04 -4.92 5.62
CA CYS A 173 -5.87 -4.75 4.18
C CYS A 173 -7.04 -3.94 3.61
N TYR A 174 -6.72 -2.88 2.84
CA TYR A 174 -7.72 -2.06 2.14
C TYR A 174 -7.42 -2.03 0.63
N ALA A 175 -8.27 -2.67 -0.14
CA ALA A 175 -8.13 -2.83 -1.59
C ALA A 175 -9.07 -1.87 -2.34
N MET A 176 -8.52 -1.01 -3.20
CA MET A 176 -9.25 -0.02 -3.99
C MET A 176 -9.24 -0.40 -5.46
N SER A 177 -10.40 -0.52 -6.10
CA SER A 177 -10.47 -0.84 -7.55
C SER A 177 -9.49 -1.96 -7.93
N ALA A 178 -9.46 -3.03 -7.15
CA ALA A 178 -8.33 -3.94 -7.08
C ALA A 178 -8.31 -4.96 -8.22
N PHE A 179 -7.13 -5.21 -8.79
CA PHE A 179 -6.90 -6.26 -9.79
C PHE A 179 -6.71 -7.61 -9.08
N LEU A 180 -7.82 -8.25 -8.69
CA LEU A 180 -7.87 -9.41 -7.80
C LEU A 180 -7.86 -10.76 -8.52
N HIS A 181 -8.11 -10.75 -9.82
CA HIS A 181 -8.20 -11.95 -10.63
C HIS A 181 -7.92 -11.64 -12.10
N MET A 182 -7.26 -12.55 -12.78
CA MET A 182 -7.16 -12.61 -14.24
C MET A 182 -7.66 -13.96 -14.69
N GLY A 183 -8.67 -13.99 -15.59
CA GLY A 183 -9.13 -15.20 -16.22
C GLY A 183 -8.06 -15.82 -17.14
N ALA A 184 -8.14 -17.14 -17.37
CA ALA A 184 -7.19 -17.83 -18.23
C ALA A 184 -7.16 -17.28 -19.67
N GLU A 185 -8.29 -16.74 -20.13
CA GLU A 185 -8.44 -16.08 -21.44
C GLU A 185 -7.64 -14.76 -21.55
N GLY A 186 -7.29 -14.14 -20.41
CA GLY A 186 -6.44 -12.95 -20.36
C GLY A 186 -4.95 -13.24 -20.39
N VAL A 187 -4.55 -14.53 -20.35
CA VAL A 187 -3.14 -14.95 -20.33
C VAL A 187 -2.69 -15.41 -21.72
N ASP A 188 -1.82 -14.64 -22.34
CA ASP A 188 -1.17 -15.00 -23.61
C ASP A 188 0.04 -15.92 -23.34
N ALA A 189 -0.17 -17.23 -23.39
CA ALA A 189 0.86 -18.24 -23.11
C ALA A 189 2.08 -18.13 -24.06
N GLN A 190 1.90 -17.68 -25.30
CA GLN A 190 3.00 -17.50 -26.24
C GLN A 190 3.90 -16.33 -25.81
N LYS A 191 3.30 -15.20 -25.44
CA LYS A 191 4.05 -14.04 -24.92
C LYS A 191 4.70 -14.35 -23.57
N VAL A 192 4.04 -15.10 -22.69
CA VAL A 192 4.62 -15.59 -21.43
C VAL A 192 5.87 -16.41 -21.71
N ALA A 193 5.82 -17.34 -22.68
CA ALA A 193 6.97 -18.16 -23.07
C ALA A 193 8.14 -17.30 -23.60
N GLN A 194 7.82 -16.25 -24.36
CA GLN A 194 8.80 -15.29 -24.89
C GLN A 194 9.39 -14.33 -23.83
N GLY A 195 8.82 -14.30 -22.62
CA GLY A 195 9.28 -13.42 -21.54
C GLY A 195 8.75 -11.99 -21.63
N ASP A 196 7.63 -11.78 -22.32
CA ASP A 196 6.95 -10.49 -22.31
C ASP A 196 6.50 -10.14 -20.90
N LYS A 197 6.92 -8.97 -20.42
CA LYS A 197 6.76 -8.60 -19.00
C LYS A 197 5.31 -8.33 -18.61
N THR A 198 4.51 -7.80 -19.52
CA THR A 198 3.07 -7.60 -19.32
C THR A 198 2.34 -8.94 -19.24
N ALA A 199 2.69 -9.86 -20.16
CA ALA A 199 2.10 -11.20 -20.14
C ALA A 199 2.52 -11.99 -18.89
N LEU A 200 3.75 -11.84 -18.41
CA LEU A 200 4.20 -12.41 -17.15
C LEU A 200 3.47 -11.84 -15.93
N LEU A 201 3.14 -10.54 -15.94
CA LEU A 201 2.32 -9.93 -14.89
C LEU A 201 0.90 -10.52 -14.87
N PHE A 202 0.27 -10.65 -16.05
CA PHE A 202 -1.08 -11.23 -16.14
C PHE A 202 -1.11 -12.72 -15.80
N ASP A 203 -0.08 -13.47 -16.20
CA ASP A 203 0.10 -14.86 -15.78
C ASP A 203 0.26 -14.99 -14.25
N ALA A 204 1.05 -14.11 -13.64
CA ALA A 204 1.19 -14.08 -12.19
C ALA A 204 -0.15 -13.74 -11.50
N ALA A 205 -0.88 -12.75 -12.00
CA ALA A 205 -2.20 -12.39 -11.46
C ALA A 205 -3.24 -13.52 -11.63
N HIS A 206 -3.14 -14.33 -12.69
CA HIS A 206 -3.94 -15.53 -12.87
C HIS A 206 -3.58 -16.62 -11.86
N ARG A 207 -2.31 -17.00 -11.78
CA ARG A 207 -1.82 -18.04 -10.86
C ARG A 207 -2.02 -17.70 -9.39
N LEU A 208 -1.93 -16.41 -9.05
CA LEU A 208 -2.04 -15.87 -7.69
C LEU A 208 -3.40 -15.19 -7.48
N SER A 209 -4.43 -15.61 -8.21
CA SER A 209 -5.78 -15.07 -8.07
C SER A 209 -6.22 -14.97 -6.61
N CYS A 210 -6.47 -13.76 -6.15
CA CYS A 210 -6.95 -13.52 -4.78
C CYS A 210 -8.33 -14.14 -4.54
N VAL A 211 -9.15 -14.22 -5.58
CA VAL A 211 -10.48 -14.83 -5.55
C VAL A 211 -10.38 -16.35 -5.36
N ASP A 212 -9.53 -16.99 -6.15
CA ASP A 212 -9.38 -18.45 -6.11
C ASP A 212 -8.62 -18.90 -4.86
N TYR A 213 -7.71 -18.06 -4.33
CA TYR A 213 -7.07 -18.29 -3.05
C TYR A 213 -8.11 -18.49 -1.93
N VAL A 214 -9.14 -17.64 -1.87
CA VAL A 214 -10.21 -17.75 -0.87
C VAL A 214 -11.11 -18.95 -1.17
N LYS A 215 -11.50 -19.16 -2.45
CA LYS A 215 -12.37 -20.28 -2.84
C LYS A 215 -11.77 -21.65 -2.51
N ASN A 216 -10.46 -21.77 -2.62
CA ASN A 216 -9.72 -23.02 -2.40
C ASN A 216 -9.11 -23.12 -0.98
N ALA A 217 -9.33 -22.14 -0.11
CA ALA A 217 -8.80 -22.14 1.24
C ALA A 217 -9.42 -23.27 2.09
N ASP A 218 -8.57 -24.06 2.73
CA ASP A 218 -8.97 -24.97 3.80
C ASP A 218 -9.35 -24.20 5.09
N GLU A 219 -9.82 -24.90 6.12
CA GLU A 219 -10.27 -24.23 7.33
C GLU A 219 -9.12 -23.56 8.10
N ALA A 220 -7.92 -24.14 8.08
CA ALA A 220 -6.75 -23.53 8.72
C ALA A 220 -6.42 -22.17 8.06
N ARG A 221 -6.39 -22.13 6.73
CA ARG A 221 -6.18 -20.90 5.95
C ARG A 221 -7.29 -19.88 6.18
N LYS A 222 -8.56 -20.30 6.23
CA LYS A 222 -9.67 -19.40 6.58
C LYS A 222 -9.53 -18.79 7.98
N GLN A 223 -9.05 -19.57 8.95
CA GLN A 223 -8.76 -19.02 10.29
C GLN A 223 -7.68 -17.94 10.26
N GLU A 224 -6.60 -18.15 9.52
CA GLU A 224 -5.56 -17.12 9.33
C GLU A 224 -6.16 -15.86 8.69
N LEU A 225 -6.93 -15.99 7.61
CA LEU A 225 -7.58 -14.87 6.92
C LEU A 225 -8.55 -14.09 7.82
N ARG A 226 -9.23 -14.76 8.78
CA ARG A 226 -10.12 -14.09 9.75
C ARG A 226 -9.38 -13.21 10.74
N THR A 227 -8.05 -13.34 10.84
CA THR A 227 -7.22 -12.52 11.72
C THR A 227 -6.83 -11.17 11.09
N VAL A 228 -7.08 -10.99 9.80
CA VAL A 228 -6.88 -9.72 9.07
C VAL A 228 -8.21 -9.00 8.92
N LYS A 229 -8.21 -7.69 9.01
CA LYS A 229 -9.38 -6.84 8.72
C LYS A 229 -9.37 -6.44 7.25
N TRP A 230 -10.40 -6.85 6.53
CA TRP A 230 -10.50 -6.69 5.09
C TRP A 230 -11.50 -5.62 4.71
N PHE A 231 -11.12 -4.79 3.72
CA PHE A 231 -12.01 -3.83 3.09
C PHE A 231 -11.77 -3.81 1.57
N VAL A 232 -12.85 -3.88 0.80
CA VAL A 232 -12.86 -3.70 -0.66
C VAL A 232 -13.66 -2.46 -0.99
N ASP A 233 -13.12 -1.58 -1.84
CA ASP A 233 -13.73 -0.32 -2.25
C ASP A 233 -13.59 -0.18 -3.77
N CYS A 234 -14.70 -0.16 -4.51
CA CYS A 234 -14.69 -0.12 -5.97
C CYS A 234 -15.85 0.72 -6.49
N GLY A 235 -15.59 1.52 -7.52
CA GLY A 235 -16.62 2.27 -8.21
C GLY A 235 -17.51 1.35 -9.04
N ASP A 236 -18.78 1.71 -9.22
CA ASP A 236 -19.73 0.92 -10.02
C ASP A 236 -19.48 1.01 -11.53
N ASP A 237 -18.79 2.07 -11.99
CA ASP A 237 -18.33 2.23 -13.37
C ASP A 237 -16.87 1.74 -13.60
N ASP A 238 -16.25 1.09 -12.61
CA ASP A 238 -14.88 0.58 -12.72
C ASP A 238 -14.85 -0.75 -13.49
N PHE A 239 -13.98 -0.86 -14.48
CA PHE A 239 -13.83 -2.09 -15.28
C PHE A 239 -13.36 -3.31 -14.48
N LEU A 240 -12.87 -3.12 -13.26
CA LEU A 240 -12.51 -4.18 -12.31
C LEU A 240 -13.62 -4.49 -11.31
N PHE A 241 -14.79 -3.87 -11.45
CA PHE A 241 -15.91 -4.00 -10.52
C PHE A 241 -16.29 -5.46 -10.25
N ASP A 242 -16.52 -6.24 -11.31
CA ASP A 242 -16.95 -7.64 -11.17
C ASP A 242 -15.94 -8.49 -10.37
N GLY A 243 -14.64 -8.31 -10.61
CA GLY A 243 -13.59 -9.01 -9.86
C GLY A 243 -13.56 -8.65 -8.36
N ASN A 244 -13.88 -7.39 -8.03
CA ASN A 244 -13.98 -6.93 -6.64
C ASN A 244 -15.22 -7.49 -5.94
N ILE A 245 -16.34 -7.60 -6.65
CA ILE A 245 -17.57 -8.24 -6.16
C ILE A 245 -17.37 -9.74 -5.98
N ASP A 246 -16.72 -10.42 -6.92
CA ASP A 246 -16.42 -11.85 -6.83
C ASP A 246 -15.54 -12.18 -5.62
N PHE A 247 -14.54 -11.37 -5.36
CA PHE A 247 -13.69 -11.51 -4.17
C PHE A 247 -14.52 -11.33 -2.88
N TYR A 248 -15.31 -10.27 -2.79
CA TYR A 248 -16.17 -10.06 -1.63
C TYR A 248 -17.15 -11.22 -1.40
N GLN A 249 -17.75 -11.75 -2.48
CA GLN A 249 -18.63 -12.90 -2.39
C GLN A 249 -17.89 -14.18 -1.94
N ALA A 250 -16.65 -14.39 -2.43
CA ALA A 250 -15.81 -15.50 -1.99
C ALA A 250 -15.52 -15.41 -0.48
N MET A 251 -15.14 -14.23 0.00
CA MET A 251 -14.92 -13.97 1.43
C MET A 251 -16.17 -14.27 2.28
N ARG A 252 -17.35 -13.80 1.83
CA ARG A 252 -18.61 -14.07 2.51
C ARG A 252 -18.95 -15.56 2.58
N ARG A 253 -18.81 -16.29 1.47
CA ARG A 253 -19.08 -17.74 1.41
C ARG A 253 -18.11 -18.51 2.29
N ALA A 254 -16.86 -18.05 2.41
CA ALA A 254 -15.85 -18.61 3.30
C ALA A 254 -16.03 -18.19 4.77
N GLN A 255 -17.04 -17.37 5.08
CA GLN A 255 -17.27 -16.79 6.41
C GLN A 255 -16.06 -16.01 6.95
N ILE A 256 -15.36 -15.31 6.07
CA ILE A 256 -14.28 -14.38 6.41
C ILE A 256 -14.87 -12.95 6.40
N PRO A 257 -14.84 -12.22 7.53
CA PRO A 257 -15.36 -10.87 7.60
C PRO A 257 -14.62 -9.95 6.62
N CYS A 258 -15.37 -9.29 5.72
CA CYS A 258 -14.85 -8.34 4.76
C CYS A 258 -15.87 -7.22 4.59
N GLN A 259 -15.43 -5.96 4.65
CA GLN A 259 -16.27 -4.83 4.35
C GLN A 259 -16.24 -4.54 2.84
N LEU A 260 -17.37 -4.10 2.30
CA LEU A 260 -17.49 -3.66 0.90
C LEU A 260 -18.09 -2.27 0.87
N ARG A 261 -17.48 -1.40 0.06
CA ARG A 261 -18.07 -0.13 -0.35
C ARG A 261 -18.14 -0.07 -1.87
N VAL A 262 -19.32 0.19 -2.37
CA VAL A 262 -19.58 0.56 -3.77
C VAL A 262 -20.16 1.95 -3.80
N ARG A 263 -19.66 2.80 -4.68
CA ARG A 263 -20.16 4.16 -4.89
C ARG A 263 -19.95 4.56 -6.35
N ASP A 264 -20.66 5.58 -6.77
CA ASP A 264 -20.53 6.20 -8.09
C ASP A 264 -19.08 6.56 -8.39
N GLY A 265 -18.58 6.16 -9.57
CA GLY A 265 -17.26 6.46 -10.06
C GLY A 265 -16.54 5.27 -10.70
N GLY A 266 -15.48 5.59 -11.44
CA GLY A 266 -14.69 4.65 -12.22
C GLY A 266 -13.24 4.51 -11.74
N HIS A 267 -12.38 3.99 -12.61
CA HIS A 267 -10.96 3.71 -12.36
C HIS A 267 -10.11 4.99 -12.44
N THR A 268 -10.31 5.92 -11.51
CA THR A 268 -9.72 7.27 -11.56
C THR A 268 -9.10 7.72 -10.23
N TRP A 269 -8.18 8.69 -10.32
CA TRP A 269 -7.55 9.28 -9.15
C TRP A 269 -8.54 10.06 -8.28
N GLU A 270 -9.60 10.64 -8.82
CA GLU A 270 -10.68 11.29 -8.06
C GLU A 270 -11.36 10.28 -7.13
N TYR A 271 -11.62 9.07 -7.66
CA TYR A 271 -12.17 7.98 -6.85
C TYR A 271 -11.21 7.59 -5.72
N TRP A 272 -9.95 7.33 -6.03
CA TRP A 272 -8.95 6.85 -5.04
C TRP A 272 -8.56 7.93 -4.03
N HIS A 273 -8.44 9.19 -4.44
CA HIS A 273 -8.27 10.31 -3.51
C HIS A 273 -9.41 10.35 -2.48
N SER A 274 -10.66 10.31 -2.93
CA SER A 274 -11.80 10.32 -2.02
C SER A 274 -11.92 9.04 -1.19
N ALA A 275 -11.40 7.89 -1.67
CA ALA A 275 -11.33 6.65 -0.92
C ALA A 275 -10.40 6.74 0.29
N LEU A 276 -9.35 7.59 0.27
CA LEU A 276 -8.43 7.79 1.39
C LEU A 276 -9.15 8.24 2.67
N TYR A 277 -10.22 9.04 2.54
CA TYR A 277 -11.05 9.48 3.68
C TYR A 277 -11.83 8.34 4.37
N THR A 278 -11.84 7.14 3.77
CA THR A 278 -12.36 5.92 4.40
C THR A 278 -11.23 4.97 4.76
N ALA A 279 -10.24 4.82 3.87
CA ALA A 279 -9.13 3.89 4.02
C ALA A 279 -8.25 4.22 5.23
N LEU A 280 -7.82 5.48 5.38
CA LEU A 280 -6.94 5.88 6.47
C LEU A 280 -7.62 5.76 7.84
N PRO A 281 -8.87 6.22 8.07
CA PRO A 281 -9.58 5.96 9.31
C PRO A 281 -9.86 4.47 9.56
N PHE A 282 -10.17 3.68 8.51
CA PHE A 282 -10.34 2.23 8.66
C PHE A 282 -9.06 1.59 9.18
N VAL A 283 -7.94 1.84 8.52
CA VAL A 283 -6.62 1.29 8.91
C VAL A 283 -6.26 1.74 10.34
N SER A 284 -6.40 3.03 10.65
CA SER A 284 -6.10 3.58 11.96
C SER A 284 -6.87 2.89 13.09
N ARG A 285 -8.16 2.60 12.87
CA ARG A 285 -8.98 1.89 13.88
C ARG A 285 -8.58 0.44 14.12
N GLN A 286 -7.83 -0.17 13.19
CA GLN A 286 -7.35 -1.56 13.32
C GLN A 286 -6.01 -1.65 14.03
N PHE A 287 -5.28 -0.56 14.16
CA PHE A 287 -4.04 -0.55 14.94
C PHE A 287 -4.35 -0.81 16.41
N GLY A 288 -3.58 -1.72 17.00
CA GLY A 288 -3.79 -2.18 18.37
C GLY A 288 -3.80 -1.01 19.37
N LYS A 289 -4.87 -0.93 20.12
CA LYS A 289 -5.05 0.00 21.25
C LYS A 289 -4.72 -0.71 22.55
#